data_cc490ddced5e2c54a8aa8e1dd1d89845
#
_entry.id   cc490ddced5e2c54a8aa8e1dd1d89845
#
_cell.length_a   1.000
_cell.length_b   1.000
_cell.length_c   1.000
_cell.angle_alpha   90.00
_cell.angle_beta   90.00
_cell.angle_gamma   90.00
#
_symmetry.space_group_name_H-M   'P 1'
#
loop_
_entity.id
_entity.type
_entity.pdbx_description
1 polymer ?
#
loop_
_entity_poly.entity_id
_entity_poly.type
_entity_poly.pdbx_seq_one_letter_code
_entity_poly.pdbx_strand_id
1 'polypeptide(L)'
;MSELKTYMIDKVLNEFLVDFECHAELGSDFCYWDDCNLIHYSLVMQQEGEDYFMENWHNLAPEIVIDPFLASTLHEVGHSSTLHWLSEEENDYCRSEKDTLSQILATPNITEEQRKECYFRYFALPDEKEATDWAIDYIRNHTQKIGAFWQKLRAAIMEFYQVNKIELED
;
A
#
# COMPACT_ATOMS: atom_id res chain seq x y z
N MET A 1 18.03 15.66 -13.28
CA MET A 1 17.49 14.29 -13.09
C MET A 1 16.51 14.05 -14.23
N SER A 2 16.70 13.00 -15.05
CA SER A 2 15.71 12.65 -16.09
C SER A 2 14.43 12.20 -15.36
N GLU A 3 13.29 12.75 -15.74
CA GLU A 3 12.01 12.26 -15.25
C GLU A 3 11.89 10.77 -15.58
N LEU A 4 11.60 9.97 -14.57
CA LEU A 4 11.34 8.54 -14.72
C LEU A 4 10.05 8.36 -15.53
N LYS A 5 10.07 7.43 -16.49
CA LYS A 5 8.93 7.21 -17.39
C LYS A 5 7.98 6.18 -16.78
N THR A 6 7.02 6.61 -16.01
CA THR A 6 6.03 5.75 -15.32
C THR A 6 4.77 5.49 -16.14
N TYR A 7 4.64 6.08 -17.32
CA TYR A 7 3.40 6.10 -18.11
C TYR A 7 2.64 4.76 -18.20
N MET A 8 3.36 3.65 -18.37
CA MET A 8 2.69 2.33 -18.48
C MET A 8 2.14 1.84 -17.14
N ILE A 9 2.86 2.10 -16.03
CA ILE A 9 2.39 1.77 -14.69
C ILE A 9 1.18 2.62 -14.34
N ASP A 10 1.29 3.96 -14.52
CA ASP A 10 0.18 4.91 -14.28
C ASP A 10 -1.07 4.50 -15.05
N LYS A 11 -0.90 4.13 -16.33
CA LYS A 11 -2.01 3.68 -17.18
C LYS A 11 -2.69 2.43 -16.63
N VAL A 12 -1.91 1.39 -16.29
CA VAL A 12 -2.47 0.12 -15.79
C VAL A 12 -3.14 0.31 -14.44
N LEU A 13 -2.52 1.07 -13.53
CA LEU A 13 -3.12 1.41 -12.24
C LEU A 13 -4.42 2.18 -12.41
N ASN A 14 -4.41 3.25 -13.19
CA ASN A 14 -5.59 4.09 -13.37
C ASN A 14 -6.73 3.36 -14.10
N GLU A 15 -6.44 2.46 -15.06
CA GLU A 15 -7.47 1.57 -15.63
C GLU A 15 -8.16 0.69 -14.58
N PHE A 16 -7.41 0.19 -13.61
CA PHE A 16 -7.95 -0.63 -12.51
C PHE A 16 -8.73 0.22 -11.50
N LEU A 17 -8.21 1.40 -11.17
CA LEU A 17 -8.74 2.29 -10.14
C LEU A 17 -10.03 3.03 -10.52
N VAL A 18 -10.40 3.05 -11.80
CA VAL A 18 -11.67 3.65 -12.27
C VAL A 18 -12.87 3.11 -11.51
N ASP A 19 -12.89 1.81 -11.20
CA ASP A 19 -14.01 1.19 -10.47
C ASP A 19 -14.14 1.67 -9.02
N PHE A 20 -13.11 2.32 -8.49
CA PHE A 20 -13.02 2.85 -7.12
C PHE A 20 -13.04 4.38 -7.08
N GLU A 21 -13.22 5.03 -8.22
CA GLU A 21 -13.18 6.49 -8.35
C GLU A 21 -11.86 7.12 -7.87
N CYS A 22 -10.77 6.33 -7.88
CA CYS A 22 -9.42 6.75 -7.52
C CYS A 22 -8.52 6.90 -8.73
N HIS A 23 -7.38 7.58 -8.53
CA HIS A 23 -6.27 7.61 -9.48
C HIS A 23 -4.95 7.42 -8.75
N ALA A 24 -3.94 6.98 -9.49
CA ALA A 24 -2.61 6.73 -8.96
C ALA A 24 -1.57 7.59 -9.67
N GLU A 25 -0.56 8.02 -8.91
CA GLU A 25 0.66 8.63 -9.42
C GLU A 25 1.88 8.19 -8.60
N LEU A 26 3.06 8.30 -9.21
CA LEU A 26 4.31 7.97 -8.53
C LEU A 26 4.58 8.93 -7.39
N GLY A 27 4.75 8.38 -6.19
CA GLY A 27 5.13 9.08 -4.96
C GLY A 27 6.43 8.56 -4.37
N SER A 28 6.71 8.95 -3.14
CA SER A 28 7.82 8.42 -2.33
C SER A 28 7.44 7.17 -1.56
N ASP A 29 6.17 7.07 -1.20
CA ASP A 29 5.60 6.01 -0.37
C ASP A 29 4.28 5.55 -0.94
N PHE A 30 3.76 4.40 -0.47
CA PHE A 30 2.37 4.06 -0.66
C PHE A 30 1.53 4.84 0.35
N CYS A 31 0.55 5.60 -0.13
CA CYS A 31 -0.42 6.29 0.72
C CYS A 31 -1.65 6.71 -0.07
N TYR A 32 -2.79 6.77 0.60
CA TYR A 32 -4.03 7.30 0.08
C TYR A 32 -4.27 8.73 0.59
N TRP A 33 -4.66 9.62 -0.32
CA TRP A 33 -5.02 11.01 -0.04
C TRP A 33 -6.53 11.18 -0.25
N ASP A 34 -7.28 11.33 0.84
CA ASP A 34 -8.74 11.41 0.86
C ASP A 34 -9.28 12.68 0.19
N ASP A 35 -8.59 13.81 0.32
CA ASP A 35 -9.00 15.10 -0.26
C ASP A 35 -9.14 15.06 -1.79
N CYS A 36 -8.42 14.17 -2.47
CA CYS A 36 -8.38 14.10 -3.92
C CYS A 36 -8.55 12.70 -4.51
N ASN A 37 -8.88 11.70 -3.69
CA ASN A 37 -8.97 10.28 -4.09
C ASN A 37 -7.73 9.79 -4.85
N LEU A 38 -6.56 10.16 -4.35
CA LEU A 38 -5.28 9.88 -4.98
C LEU A 38 -4.52 8.81 -4.19
N ILE A 39 -4.04 7.80 -4.90
CA ILE A 39 -3.12 6.80 -4.37
C ILE A 39 -1.72 7.13 -4.88
N HIS A 40 -0.81 7.47 -3.99
CA HIS A 40 0.61 7.44 -4.31
C HIS A 40 1.10 5.99 -4.28
N TYR A 41 1.87 5.60 -5.30
CA TYR A 41 2.60 4.34 -5.29
C TYR A 41 4.09 4.59 -5.36
N SER A 42 4.88 3.68 -4.80
CA SER A 42 6.34 3.76 -4.81
C SER A 42 6.94 2.60 -5.58
N LEU A 43 8.05 2.87 -6.29
CA LEU A 43 8.85 1.87 -6.99
C LEU A 43 10.15 1.57 -6.23
N VAL A 44 10.29 2.13 -5.03
CA VAL A 44 11.42 1.81 -4.14
C VAL A 44 11.12 0.46 -3.51
N MET A 45 11.91 -0.54 -3.87
CA MET A 45 11.89 -1.84 -3.22
C MET A 45 12.45 -1.67 -1.81
N GLN A 46 11.79 -2.20 -0.79
CA GLN A 46 12.12 -2.09 0.63
C GLN A 46 11.81 -0.71 1.24
N GLN A 47 10.56 -0.39 1.37
CA GLN A 47 10.13 0.69 2.23
C GLN A 47 10.23 0.27 3.70
N GLU A 48 10.58 1.22 4.56
CA GLU A 48 10.54 0.98 5.99
C GLU A 48 9.12 0.54 6.40
N GLY A 49 9.03 -0.62 7.02
CA GLY A 49 7.75 -1.20 7.45
C GLY A 49 7.11 -2.19 6.48
N GLU A 50 7.60 -2.32 5.25
CA GLU A 50 7.04 -3.27 4.27
C GLU A 50 7.10 -4.72 4.78
N ASP A 51 8.22 -5.15 5.37
CA ASP A 51 8.37 -6.49 5.93
C ASP A 51 7.35 -6.75 7.05
N TYR A 52 7.10 -5.75 7.91
CA TYR A 52 6.10 -5.84 8.99
C TYR A 52 4.68 -5.84 8.45
N PHE A 53 4.41 -5.06 7.40
CA PHE A 53 3.13 -5.08 6.69
C PHE A 53 2.86 -6.46 6.11
N MET A 54 3.83 -7.05 5.42
CA MET A 54 3.69 -8.38 4.84
C MET A 54 3.61 -9.48 5.91
N GLU A 55 4.30 -9.34 7.05
CA GLU A 55 4.13 -10.24 8.21
C GLU A 55 2.70 -10.14 8.75
N ASN A 56 2.17 -8.93 8.91
CA ASN A 56 0.77 -8.72 9.34
C ASN A 56 -0.22 -9.32 8.35
N TRP A 57 -0.02 -9.07 7.05
CA TRP A 57 -0.85 -9.65 5.98
C TRP A 57 -0.87 -11.18 6.04
N HIS A 58 0.31 -11.79 6.16
CA HIS A 58 0.43 -13.26 6.25
C HIS A 58 -0.26 -13.82 7.50
N ASN A 59 -0.25 -13.11 8.60
CA ASN A 59 -0.95 -13.52 9.83
C ASN A 59 -2.48 -13.47 9.64
N LEU A 60 -3.00 -12.52 8.85
CA LEU A 60 -4.44 -12.36 8.61
C LEU A 60 -4.95 -13.29 7.50
N ALA A 61 -4.14 -13.55 6.47
CA ALA A 61 -4.52 -14.33 5.30
C ALA A 61 -3.36 -15.20 4.80
N PRO A 62 -2.95 -16.24 5.56
CA PRO A 62 -1.79 -17.08 5.21
C PRO A 62 -1.96 -17.86 3.90
N GLU A 63 -3.21 -18.01 3.43
CA GLU A 63 -3.53 -18.67 2.17
C GLU A 63 -3.32 -17.77 0.94
N ILE A 64 -3.16 -16.45 1.14
CA ILE A 64 -2.98 -15.49 0.05
C ILE A 64 -1.49 -15.17 -0.10
N VAL A 65 -0.87 -15.77 -1.11
CA VAL A 65 0.48 -15.40 -1.53
C VAL A 65 0.38 -14.26 -2.53
N ILE A 66 0.89 -13.09 -2.16
CA ILE A 66 0.75 -11.87 -2.93
C ILE A 66 2.09 -11.11 -2.96
N ASP A 67 2.32 -10.41 -4.07
CA ASP A 67 3.45 -9.50 -4.21
C ASP A 67 3.22 -8.24 -3.33
N PRO A 68 4.27 -7.74 -2.62
CA PRO A 68 4.15 -6.58 -1.75
C PRO A 68 3.58 -5.34 -2.43
N PHE A 69 4.00 -5.05 -3.67
CA PHE A 69 3.46 -3.92 -4.43
C PHE A 69 1.95 -4.03 -4.64
N LEU A 70 1.49 -5.23 -5.02
CA LEU A 70 0.06 -5.48 -5.22
C LEU A 70 -0.71 -5.41 -3.89
N ALA A 71 -0.15 -5.96 -2.81
CA ALA A 71 -0.75 -5.91 -1.48
C ALA A 71 -0.91 -4.45 -1.01
N SER A 72 0.14 -3.63 -1.13
CA SER A 72 0.10 -2.21 -0.79
C SER A 72 -0.89 -1.44 -1.66
N THR A 73 -0.90 -1.67 -2.98
CA THR A 73 -1.88 -1.04 -3.88
C THR A 73 -3.32 -1.32 -3.46
N LEU A 74 -3.63 -2.58 -3.14
CA LEU A 74 -4.99 -2.96 -2.74
C LEU A 74 -5.35 -2.46 -1.34
N HIS A 75 -4.37 -2.34 -0.45
CA HIS A 75 -4.55 -1.73 0.86
C HIS A 75 -4.95 -0.24 0.74
N GLU A 76 -4.26 0.52 -0.12
CA GLU A 76 -4.62 1.93 -0.35
C GLU A 76 -6.01 2.09 -1.00
N VAL A 77 -6.39 1.18 -1.89
CA VAL A 77 -7.78 1.09 -2.40
C VAL A 77 -8.75 0.77 -1.26
N GLY A 78 -8.32 -0.04 -0.30
CA GLY A 78 -9.07 -0.34 0.91
C GLY A 78 -9.40 0.92 1.71
N HIS A 79 -8.42 1.82 1.92
CA HIS A 79 -8.67 3.11 2.57
C HIS A 79 -9.76 3.92 1.85
N SER A 80 -9.66 4.06 0.52
CA SER A 80 -10.69 4.72 -0.27
C SER A 80 -12.07 4.08 -0.11
N SER A 81 -12.13 2.76 -0.09
CA SER A 81 -13.38 1.99 -0.05
C SER A 81 -14.03 1.96 1.34
N THR A 82 -13.24 2.15 2.41
CA THR A 82 -13.71 2.07 3.81
C THR A 82 -13.76 3.43 4.53
N LEU A 83 -13.39 4.51 3.86
CA LEU A 83 -13.31 5.87 4.42
C LEU A 83 -14.55 6.29 5.23
N HIS A 84 -15.73 5.80 4.85
CA HIS A 84 -17.00 6.15 5.51
C HIS A 84 -17.43 5.17 6.61
N TRP A 85 -16.64 4.15 6.90
CA TRP A 85 -16.99 3.12 7.88
C TRP A 85 -16.70 3.56 9.31
N LEU A 86 -15.73 4.47 9.47
CA LEU A 86 -15.33 4.98 10.77
C LEU A 86 -16.05 6.29 11.10
N SER A 87 -16.33 6.48 12.37
CA SER A 87 -16.82 7.75 12.91
C SER A 87 -15.73 8.82 12.90
N GLU A 88 -16.12 10.09 13.03
CA GLU A 88 -15.16 11.20 13.16
C GLU A 88 -14.22 11.02 14.37
N GLU A 89 -14.76 10.52 15.50
CA GLU A 89 -14.00 10.25 16.71
C GLU A 89 -12.93 9.14 16.49
N GLU A 90 -13.30 8.07 15.78
CA GLU A 90 -12.35 6.99 15.43
C GLU A 90 -11.27 7.47 14.46
N ASN A 91 -11.64 8.28 13.47
CA ASN A 91 -10.67 8.87 12.54
C ASN A 91 -9.68 9.81 13.26
N ASP A 92 -10.16 10.65 14.19
CA ASP A 92 -9.29 11.51 14.99
C ASP A 92 -8.37 10.69 15.91
N TYR A 93 -8.88 9.61 16.49
CA TYR A 93 -8.06 8.67 17.25
C TYR A 93 -6.96 8.05 16.39
N CYS A 94 -7.29 7.50 15.21
CA CYS A 94 -6.31 6.91 14.30
C CYS A 94 -5.22 7.92 13.92
N ARG A 95 -5.60 9.15 13.57
CA ARG A 95 -4.66 10.22 13.22
C ARG A 95 -3.69 10.53 14.37
N SER A 96 -4.22 10.70 15.58
CA SER A 96 -3.42 10.98 16.78
C SER A 96 -2.45 9.87 17.13
N GLU A 97 -2.89 8.61 17.00
CA GLU A 97 -2.03 7.44 17.25
C GLU A 97 -0.95 7.28 16.17
N LYS A 98 -1.27 7.51 14.89
CA LYS A 98 -0.28 7.51 13.79
C LYS A 98 0.82 8.54 14.03
N ASP A 99 0.45 9.75 14.45
CA ASP A 99 1.43 10.80 14.81
C ASP A 99 2.31 10.37 15.96
N THR A 100 1.74 9.76 16.99
CA THR A 100 2.48 9.25 18.16
C THR A 100 3.46 8.15 17.77
N LEU A 101 3.01 7.17 16.98
CA LEU A 101 3.84 6.05 16.53
C LEU A 101 4.98 6.53 15.61
N SER A 102 4.70 7.49 14.72
CA SER A 102 5.69 8.10 13.85
C SER A 102 6.79 8.83 14.64
N GLN A 103 6.43 9.53 15.73
CA GLN A 103 7.40 10.15 16.63
C GLN A 103 8.26 9.12 17.35
N ILE A 104 7.70 7.99 17.77
CA ILE A 104 8.46 6.88 18.37
C ILE A 104 9.43 6.30 17.36
N LEU A 105 8.99 6.02 16.14
CA LEU A 105 9.82 5.47 15.05
C LEU A 105 10.96 6.42 14.67
N ALA A 106 10.76 7.73 14.76
CA ALA A 106 11.78 8.73 14.51
C ALA A 106 12.79 8.91 15.67
N THR A 107 12.58 8.22 16.81
CA THR A 107 13.48 8.33 17.97
C THR A 107 14.84 7.68 17.68
N PRO A 108 15.97 8.39 17.91
CA PRO A 108 17.30 7.81 17.74
C PRO A 108 17.49 6.55 18.60
N ASN A 109 18.10 5.52 18.02
CA ASN A 109 18.40 4.25 18.71
C ASN A 109 17.18 3.43 19.16
N ILE A 110 16.04 3.59 18.52
CA ILE A 110 14.91 2.66 18.71
C ILE A 110 15.38 1.21 18.43
N THR A 111 15.03 0.29 19.31
CA THR A 111 15.38 -1.12 19.12
C THR A 111 14.48 -1.77 18.07
N GLU A 112 14.94 -2.88 17.47
CA GLU A 112 14.14 -3.63 16.50
C GLU A 112 12.81 -4.12 17.10
N GLU A 113 12.82 -4.55 18.37
CA GLU A 113 11.63 -4.97 19.08
C GLU A 113 10.61 -3.83 19.27
N GLN A 114 11.10 -2.63 19.62
CA GLN A 114 10.26 -1.43 19.73
C GLN A 114 9.71 -1.01 18.37
N ARG A 115 10.53 -1.11 17.31
CA ARG A 115 10.11 -0.82 15.94
C ARG A 115 8.99 -1.75 15.51
N LYS A 116 9.20 -3.05 15.68
CA LYS A 116 8.19 -4.08 15.39
C LYS A 116 6.89 -3.83 16.15
N GLU A 117 6.95 -3.54 17.44
CA GLU A 117 5.76 -3.21 18.25
C GLU A 117 5.03 -1.99 17.70
N CYS A 118 5.74 -0.91 17.29
CA CYS A 118 5.13 0.26 16.68
C CYS A 118 4.38 -0.07 15.39
N TYR A 119 4.99 -0.85 14.49
CA TYR A 119 4.33 -1.23 13.25
C TYR A 119 3.10 -2.11 13.47
N PHE A 120 3.18 -3.09 14.39
CA PHE A 120 2.00 -3.90 14.71
C PHE A 120 0.87 -3.09 15.35
N ARG A 121 1.20 -2.10 16.18
CA ARG A 121 0.19 -1.16 16.70
C ARG A 121 -0.40 -0.31 15.58
N TYR A 122 0.42 0.14 14.64
CA TYR A 122 -0.03 0.89 13.47
C TYR A 122 -1.04 0.08 12.65
N PHE A 123 -0.70 -1.15 12.25
CA PHE A 123 -1.59 -2.01 11.46
C PHE A 123 -2.84 -2.47 12.23
N ALA A 124 -2.85 -2.35 13.55
CA ALA A 124 -4.02 -2.64 14.39
C ALA A 124 -4.98 -1.44 14.54
N LEU A 125 -4.61 -0.25 14.04
CA LEU A 125 -5.51 0.89 14.04
C LEU A 125 -6.76 0.59 13.20
N PRO A 126 -7.93 1.09 13.60
CA PRO A 126 -9.18 0.79 12.91
C PRO A 126 -9.15 1.03 11.40
N ASP A 127 -8.62 2.16 10.94
CA ASP A 127 -8.53 2.50 9.53
C ASP A 127 -7.58 1.60 8.74
N GLU A 128 -6.42 1.26 9.30
CA GLU A 128 -5.45 0.35 8.68
C GLU A 128 -5.99 -1.08 8.61
N LYS A 129 -6.66 -1.51 9.70
CA LYS A 129 -7.27 -2.84 9.78
C LYS A 129 -8.40 -2.99 8.77
N GLU A 130 -9.32 -2.03 8.70
CA GLU A 130 -10.44 -2.06 7.76
C GLU A 130 -9.96 -2.03 6.30
N ALA A 131 -8.93 -1.25 5.98
CA ALA A 131 -8.33 -1.23 4.66
C ALA A 131 -7.71 -2.58 4.29
N THR A 132 -6.97 -3.20 5.21
CA THR A 132 -6.35 -4.51 5.00
C THR A 132 -7.42 -5.62 4.86
N ASP A 133 -8.40 -5.65 5.74
CA ASP A 133 -9.49 -6.63 5.71
C ASP A 133 -10.28 -6.52 4.40
N TRP A 134 -10.59 -5.29 3.96
CA TRP A 134 -11.23 -5.03 2.68
C TRP A 134 -10.40 -5.58 1.50
N ALA A 135 -9.09 -5.31 1.48
CA ALA A 135 -8.20 -5.78 0.42
C ALA A 135 -8.15 -7.31 0.33
N ILE A 136 -8.04 -7.98 1.49
CA ILE A 136 -8.07 -9.44 1.60
C ILE A 136 -9.39 -10.01 1.06
N ASP A 137 -10.52 -9.46 1.48
CA ASP A 137 -11.83 -9.90 1.03
C ASP A 137 -12.06 -9.62 -0.46
N TYR A 138 -11.55 -8.48 -0.94
CA TYR A 138 -11.62 -8.17 -2.37
C TYR A 138 -10.85 -9.20 -3.22
N ILE A 139 -9.64 -9.60 -2.80
CA ILE A 139 -8.87 -10.64 -3.48
C ILE A 139 -9.61 -11.97 -3.48
N ARG A 140 -10.15 -12.40 -2.34
CA ARG A 140 -10.91 -13.66 -2.22
C ARG A 140 -12.09 -13.71 -3.19
N ASN A 141 -12.79 -12.61 -3.33
CA ASN A 141 -13.99 -12.52 -4.16
C ASN A 141 -13.70 -12.23 -5.65
N HIS A 142 -12.49 -11.74 -6.00
CA HIS A 142 -12.15 -11.28 -7.35
C HIS A 142 -10.84 -11.86 -7.89
N THR A 143 -10.50 -13.09 -7.53
CA THR A 143 -9.22 -13.75 -7.85
C THR A 143 -8.82 -13.64 -9.33
N GLN A 144 -9.77 -13.86 -10.25
CA GLN A 144 -9.50 -13.78 -11.70
C GLN A 144 -9.19 -12.35 -12.15
N LYS A 145 -9.95 -11.35 -11.64
CA LYS A 145 -9.75 -9.92 -11.95
C LYS A 145 -8.39 -9.46 -11.45
N ILE A 146 -8.07 -9.82 -10.20
CA ILE A 146 -6.78 -9.50 -9.58
C ILE A 146 -5.63 -10.16 -10.32
N GLY A 147 -5.75 -11.44 -10.69
CA GLY A 147 -4.73 -12.12 -11.47
C GLY A 147 -4.46 -11.47 -12.83
N ALA A 148 -5.52 -11.08 -13.55
CA ALA A 148 -5.37 -10.36 -14.82
C ALA A 148 -4.77 -8.96 -14.65
N PHE A 149 -5.17 -8.24 -13.62
CA PHE A 149 -4.60 -6.95 -13.27
C PHE A 149 -3.11 -7.07 -12.94
N TRP A 150 -2.74 -8.02 -12.06
CA TRP A 150 -1.36 -8.24 -11.68
C TRP A 150 -0.45 -8.58 -12.85
N GLN A 151 -0.90 -9.42 -13.78
CA GLN A 151 -0.12 -9.73 -14.99
C GLN A 151 0.22 -8.47 -15.81
N LYS A 152 -0.75 -7.57 -16.00
CA LYS A 152 -0.54 -6.31 -16.70
C LYS A 152 0.39 -5.37 -15.93
N LEU A 153 0.17 -5.24 -14.63
CA LEU A 153 0.95 -4.37 -13.75
C LEU A 153 2.41 -4.82 -13.69
N ARG A 154 2.66 -6.10 -13.49
CA ARG A 154 4.01 -6.67 -13.49
C ARG A 154 4.73 -6.43 -14.81
N ALA A 155 4.05 -6.60 -15.95
CA ALA A 155 4.64 -6.31 -17.26
C ALA A 155 5.03 -4.82 -17.38
N ALA A 156 4.17 -3.90 -16.91
CA ALA A 156 4.45 -2.47 -16.92
C ALA A 156 5.63 -2.09 -16.00
N ILE A 157 5.74 -2.71 -14.82
CA ILE A 157 6.86 -2.54 -13.89
C ILE A 157 8.17 -3.01 -14.54
N MET A 158 8.17 -4.19 -15.16
CA MET A 158 9.35 -4.72 -15.85
C MET A 158 9.78 -3.82 -17.01
N GLU A 159 8.84 -3.31 -17.79
CA GLU A 159 9.11 -2.33 -18.85
C GLU A 159 9.71 -1.03 -18.29
N PHE A 160 9.19 -0.54 -17.16
CA PHE A 160 9.72 0.63 -16.46
C PHE A 160 11.21 0.47 -16.14
N TYR A 161 11.62 -0.64 -15.54
CA TYR A 161 13.03 -0.89 -15.22
C TYR A 161 13.90 -0.95 -16.48
N GLN A 162 13.44 -1.62 -17.54
CA GLN A 162 14.14 -1.69 -18.81
C GLN A 162 14.33 -0.32 -19.47
N VAL A 163 13.28 0.48 -19.55
CA VAL A 163 13.30 1.80 -20.20
C VAL A 163 14.16 2.80 -19.42
N ASN A 164 14.19 2.72 -18.11
CA ASN A 164 14.98 3.61 -17.26
C ASN A 164 16.39 3.06 -16.99
N LYS A 165 16.74 1.88 -17.52
CA LYS A 165 18.03 1.19 -17.33
C LYS A 165 18.38 1.01 -15.85
N ILE A 166 17.40 0.68 -15.06
CA ILE A 166 17.55 0.34 -13.64
C ILE A 166 17.80 -1.16 -13.59
N GLU A 167 18.91 -1.59 -12.99
CA GLU A 167 19.19 -3.01 -12.73
C GLU A 167 18.29 -3.44 -11.56
N LEU A 168 17.60 -4.56 -11.74
CA LEU A 168 16.93 -5.23 -10.63
C LEU A 168 18.00 -5.96 -9.83
N GLU A 169 18.18 -5.62 -8.57
CA GLU A 169 18.98 -6.43 -7.67
C GLU A 169 18.25 -7.77 -7.44
N ASP A 170 19.00 -8.88 -7.66
CA ASP A 170 18.50 -10.26 -7.49
C ASP A 170 18.31 -10.62 -6.01
#